data_70a289fd3c74eb512e94fbc5c327d8e6
#
_entry.id   70a289fd3c74eb512e94fbc5c327d8e6
#
_cell.length_a   1.000
_cell.length_b   1.000
_cell.length_c   1.000
_cell.angle_alpha   90.00
_cell.angle_beta   90.00
_cell.angle_gamma   90.00
#
_symmetry.space_group_name_H-M   'P 1'
#
loop_
_entity.id
_entity.type
_entity.pdbx_description
1 polymer ?
#
loop_
_entity_poly.entity_id
_entity_poly.type
_entity_poly.pdbx_seq_one_letter_code
_entity_poly.pdbx_strand_id
1 'polypeptide(L)'
;MNHTSIKKFTISILLLFILIGTNTVFSQMPITEQADRLQQYLGFWVSSIDHTTDSVASIPLIKMNNYPTIDHTAMSVDVFQKEGDIYNHTLTELIGYDTKTDSIFALGKSAQGDMFLGKGEFTSKTDWIMNDRDFTGKETMTVTFDFKNQTDVHLIGKDPQNLILWQTRYIKKNPKNKNIGIQLVSVHEQMQNNPKETLKYLDRMGFSYIETFVYKDRSFYGLSPLAFKSLVEENNLKFTGSMTFYNLPKDEDQAWKNAMQWWKNCIADHKQAGVEYLTISNNQIKDIKTLAELKKYTEYYNAIGKLCTERGIKFAYHNHSDEFKTIENKVVYDYLLENTDPAYVGFQADLYWMHFSKVDPIDYFKKYKHRFISWHVKDYEELGQSGKMDFELYFKYAETAGLKYTIAEVEAFNYPVWYSINAAWNFLYFNIL
;
A
#
# COMPACT_ATOMS: atom_id res chain seq x y z
N MET A 1 35.11 -19.35 -55.97
CA MET A 1 35.72 -19.08 -54.66
C MET A 1 34.63 -18.93 -53.66
N ASN A 2 34.59 -19.82 -52.70
CA ASN A 2 33.42 -20.19 -51.93
C ASN A 2 33.07 -19.14 -50.84
N HIS A 3 31.82 -18.69 -50.88
CA HIS A 3 31.18 -18.05 -49.72
C HIS A 3 30.31 -19.09 -49.01
N THR A 4 30.71 -19.49 -47.84
CA THR A 4 30.02 -20.40 -46.94
C THR A 4 28.89 -19.65 -46.24
N SER A 5 27.66 -20.10 -46.52
CA SER A 5 26.41 -19.63 -45.93
C SER A 5 26.28 -20.14 -44.51
N ILE A 6 26.21 -19.25 -43.51
CA ILE A 6 25.78 -19.54 -42.16
C ILE A 6 24.25 -19.41 -42.16
N LYS A 7 23.56 -20.56 -42.18
CA LYS A 7 22.10 -20.65 -42.05
C LYS A 7 21.72 -20.28 -40.63
N LYS A 8 20.86 -19.25 -40.53
CA LYS A 8 20.11 -18.85 -39.35
C LYS A 8 19.18 -19.99 -38.92
N PHE A 9 19.46 -20.55 -37.76
CA PHE A 9 18.58 -21.44 -37.03
C PHE A 9 17.96 -20.62 -35.89
N THR A 10 16.98 -19.84 -36.23
CA THR A 10 16.11 -19.20 -35.22
C THR A 10 14.77 -18.94 -35.87
N ILE A 11 13.70 -19.24 -35.17
CA ILE A 11 12.30 -19.00 -35.56
C ILE A 11 11.67 -20.15 -36.34
N SER A 12 11.34 -21.23 -35.64
CA SER A 12 10.29 -22.16 -36.05
C SER A 12 9.58 -22.83 -34.87
N ILE A 13 9.76 -22.36 -33.64
CA ILE A 13 9.02 -22.88 -32.46
C ILE A 13 7.90 -21.91 -32.01
N LEU A 14 7.83 -20.67 -32.56
CA LEU A 14 6.83 -19.69 -32.13
C LEU A 14 5.57 -19.61 -32.99
N LEU A 15 5.46 -20.41 -34.06
CA LEU A 15 4.31 -20.37 -35.00
C LEU A 15 3.38 -21.57 -34.94
N LEU A 16 3.62 -22.53 -34.04
CA LEU A 16 2.76 -23.69 -33.88
C LEU A 16 1.75 -23.58 -32.73
N PHE A 17 1.74 -22.44 -31.99
CA PHE A 17 0.80 -22.23 -30.90
C PHE A 17 -0.38 -21.32 -31.22
N ILE A 18 -0.54 -20.86 -32.45
CA ILE A 18 -1.60 -19.88 -32.83
C ILE A 18 -2.79 -20.52 -33.57
N LEU A 19 -2.81 -21.82 -33.81
CA LEU A 19 -3.87 -22.45 -34.64
C LEU A 19 -4.57 -23.63 -34.00
N ILE A 20 -4.57 -23.76 -32.67
CA ILE A 20 -5.53 -24.64 -31.99
C ILE A 20 -6.29 -23.77 -30.97
N GLY A 21 -7.34 -23.13 -31.47
CA GLY A 21 -8.40 -22.58 -30.65
C GLY A 21 -9.20 -23.68 -29.99
N THR A 22 -8.67 -24.28 -28.96
CA THR A 22 -9.43 -25.01 -27.97
C THR A 22 -9.25 -24.25 -26.66
N ASN A 23 -10.35 -23.79 -26.11
CA ASN A 23 -10.43 -23.40 -24.70
C ASN A 23 -9.92 -24.58 -23.86
N THR A 24 -8.60 -24.70 -23.71
CA THR A 24 -8.03 -25.42 -22.59
C THR A 24 -8.29 -24.55 -21.39
N VAL A 25 -9.46 -24.72 -20.76
CA VAL A 25 -9.58 -24.57 -19.34
C VAL A 25 -8.35 -25.26 -18.78
N PHE A 26 -7.38 -24.51 -18.24
CA PHE A 26 -6.37 -25.11 -17.38
C PHE A 26 -7.17 -25.72 -16.24
N SER A 27 -7.42 -27.01 -16.34
CA SER A 27 -7.87 -27.84 -15.23
C SER A 27 -6.81 -27.59 -14.16
N GLN A 28 -7.17 -26.85 -13.09
CA GLN A 28 -6.34 -26.83 -11.90
C GLN A 28 -6.05 -28.28 -11.56
N MET A 29 -4.77 -28.65 -11.55
CA MET A 29 -4.42 -29.98 -11.04
C MET A 29 -5.07 -30.11 -9.65
N PRO A 30 -5.70 -31.24 -9.36
CA PRO A 30 -6.32 -31.41 -8.04
C PRO A 30 -5.25 -31.18 -6.98
N ILE A 31 -5.44 -30.14 -6.18
CA ILE A 31 -4.60 -29.82 -5.01
C ILE A 31 -4.74 -31.02 -4.08
N THR A 32 -3.62 -31.63 -3.68
CA THR A 32 -3.66 -32.76 -2.76
C THR A 32 -4.12 -32.29 -1.37
N GLU A 33 -4.71 -33.18 -0.57
CA GLU A 33 -5.15 -32.85 0.79
C GLU A 33 -4.03 -32.24 1.65
N GLN A 34 -2.76 -32.65 1.46
CA GLN A 34 -1.59 -32.11 2.15
C GLN A 34 -1.23 -30.69 1.70
N ALA A 35 -1.32 -30.41 0.40
CA ALA A 35 -1.11 -29.05 -0.11
C ALA A 35 -2.19 -28.10 0.43
N ASP A 36 -3.45 -28.53 0.51
CA ASP A 36 -4.54 -27.77 1.12
C ASP A 36 -4.28 -27.48 2.61
N ARG A 37 -3.76 -28.46 3.34
CA ARG A 37 -3.37 -28.25 4.76
C ARG A 37 -2.30 -27.18 4.90
N LEU A 38 -1.32 -27.13 4.01
CA LEU A 38 -0.28 -26.11 4.02
C LEU A 38 -0.85 -24.69 3.85
N GLN A 39 -1.96 -24.54 3.08
CA GLN A 39 -2.61 -23.26 2.84
C GLN A 39 -3.13 -22.57 4.14
N GLN A 40 -3.34 -23.27 5.23
CA GLN A 40 -3.73 -22.66 6.50
C GLN A 40 -2.69 -21.64 7.00
N TYR A 41 -1.41 -21.80 6.61
CA TYR A 41 -0.33 -20.88 6.97
C TYR A 41 -0.28 -19.60 6.12
N LEU A 42 -1.08 -19.51 5.05
CA LEU A 42 -1.21 -18.27 4.27
C LEU A 42 -1.75 -17.11 5.11
N GLY A 43 -1.33 -15.91 4.80
CA GLY A 43 -1.84 -14.66 5.36
C GLY A 43 -0.82 -13.86 6.16
N PHE A 44 -1.32 -12.90 6.90
CA PHE A 44 -0.52 -11.98 7.69
C PHE A 44 -0.52 -12.42 9.16
N TRP A 45 0.66 -12.72 9.69
CA TRP A 45 0.87 -13.20 11.04
C TRP A 45 1.73 -12.24 11.85
N VAL A 46 1.39 -12.06 13.12
CA VAL A 46 2.14 -11.21 14.06
C VAL A 46 2.46 -12.01 15.30
N SER A 47 3.70 -11.95 15.76
CA SER A 47 4.08 -12.59 17.03
C SER A 47 3.30 -11.97 18.19
N SER A 48 2.78 -12.80 19.10
CA SER A 48 2.23 -12.32 20.35
C SER A 48 3.37 -12.28 21.39
N ILE A 49 3.46 -11.17 22.12
CA ILE A 49 4.33 -11.10 23.29
C ILE A 49 3.62 -11.88 24.40
N ASP A 50 4.10 -13.08 24.67
CA ASP A 50 3.61 -13.84 25.82
C ASP A 50 4.42 -13.41 27.05
N HIS A 51 3.81 -12.64 27.95
CA HIS A 51 4.43 -12.12 29.18
C HIS A 51 4.62 -13.21 30.27
N THR A 52 4.43 -14.47 29.94
CA THR A 52 4.38 -15.55 30.93
C THR A 52 5.73 -16.26 31.21
N THR A 53 6.82 -15.85 30.57
CA THR A 53 8.15 -16.45 30.85
C THR A 53 9.17 -15.37 31.22
N ASP A 54 9.46 -15.32 32.53
CA ASP A 54 10.36 -14.36 33.19
C ASP A 54 11.87 -14.49 32.86
N SER A 55 12.26 -15.21 31.79
CA SER A 55 13.69 -15.52 31.60
C SER A 55 14.23 -15.59 30.17
N VAL A 56 13.46 -15.18 29.17
CA VAL A 56 14.00 -15.06 27.79
C VAL A 56 14.05 -13.59 27.41
N ALA A 57 15.22 -13.15 26.91
CA ALA A 57 15.40 -11.82 26.36
C ALA A 57 14.18 -11.45 25.47
N SER A 58 13.65 -10.24 25.60
CA SER A 58 12.45 -9.79 24.90
C SER A 58 12.56 -10.15 23.43
N ILE A 59 11.79 -11.16 22.98
CA ILE A 59 11.75 -11.54 21.58
C ILE A 59 11.19 -10.34 20.82
N PRO A 60 11.90 -9.80 19.82
CA PRO A 60 11.43 -8.67 19.07
C PRO A 60 10.11 -9.02 18.39
N LEU A 61 9.25 -8.01 18.21
CA LEU A 61 8.00 -8.22 17.50
C LEU A 61 8.30 -8.66 16.05
N ILE A 62 7.75 -9.80 15.65
CA ILE A 62 7.94 -10.39 14.33
C ILE A 62 6.61 -10.34 13.58
N LYS A 63 6.64 -9.98 12.31
CA LYS A 63 5.52 -10.17 11.40
C LYS A 63 5.94 -11.06 10.24
N MET A 64 5.00 -11.83 9.70
CA MET A 64 5.18 -12.65 8.52
C MET A 64 4.07 -12.37 7.51
N ASN A 65 4.47 -12.24 6.25
CA ASN A 65 3.57 -12.17 5.11
C ASN A 65 3.72 -13.46 4.30
N ASN A 66 2.70 -14.30 4.33
CA ASN A 66 2.71 -15.58 3.65
C ASN A 66 1.71 -15.53 2.50
N TYR A 67 2.16 -15.67 1.25
CA TYR A 67 1.30 -15.59 0.06
C TYR A 67 1.52 -16.76 -0.89
N PRO A 68 0.47 -17.17 -1.61
CA PRO A 68 0.55 -18.35 -2.48
C PRO A 68 1.50 -18.07 -3.65
N THR A 69 2.16 -19.14 -4.10
CA THR A 69 2.87 -19.14 -5.38
C THR A 69 1.90 -19.37 -6.55
N ILE A 70 2.42 -19.44 -7.79
CA ILE A 70 1.65 -19.52 -9.03
C ILE A 70 0.71 -20.74 -9.07
N ASP A 71 1.17 -21.89 -8.56
CA ASP A 71 0.45 -23.16 -8.63
C ASP A 71 -0.36 -23.50 -7.36
N HIS A 72 -0.35 -22.61 -6.36
CA HIS A 72 -1.01 -22.79 -5.07
C HIS A 72 -0.53 -24.01 -4.24
N THR A 73 0.53 -24.72 -4.66
CA THR A 73 1.12 -25.84 -3.91
C THR A 73 2.25 -25.39 -2.98
N ALA A 74 2.68 -24.15 -3.12
CA ALA A 74 3.69 -23.52 -2.27
C ALA A 74 3.31 -22.08 -1.91
N MET A 75 4.02 -21.54 -0.95
CA MET A 75 3.90 -20.15 -0.52
C MET A 75 5.26 -19.48 -0.37
N SER A 76 5.33 -18.18 -0.59
CA SER A 76 6.45 -17.35 -0.17
C SER A 76 6.15 -16.83 1.23
N VAL A 77 7.12 -16.88 2.12
CA VAL A 77 7.06 -16.39 3.50
C VAL A 77 8.11 -15.30 3.66
N ASP A 78 7.67 -14.08 3.88
CA ASP A 78 8.56 -12.96 4.21
C ASP A 78 8.44 -12.62 5.68
N VAL A 79 9.57 -12.67 6.40
CA VAL A 79 9.66 -12.43 7.84
C VAL A 79 10.30 -11.08 8.10
N PHE A 80 9.67 -10.28 8.94
CA PHE A 80 10.14 -8.96 9.33
C PHE A 80 10.25 -8.89 10.84
N GLN A 81 11.36 -8.37 11.33
CA GLN A 81 11.65 -8.20 12.75
C GLN A 81 11.69 -6.72 13.11
N LYS A 82 11.04 -6.34 14.21
CA LYS A 82 11.00 -4.96 14.69
C LYS A 82 12.31 -4.62 15.40
N GLU A 83 12.96 -3.53 14.98
CA GLU A 83 14.11 -2.89 15.63
C GLU A 83 13.80 -1.41 15.83
N GLY A 84 13.65 -0.96 17.06
CA GLY A 84 13.09 0.37 17.33
C GLY A 84 11.68 0.47 16.76
N ASP A 85 11.43 1.43 15.87
CA ASP A 85 10.14 1.62 15.19
C ASP A 85 10.10 1.04 13.77
N ILE A 86 11.16 0.34 13.36
CA ILE A 86 11.33 -0.18 12.01
C ILE A 86 11.15 -1.70 11.99
N TYR A 87 10.51 -2.22 10.93
CA TYR A 87 10.44 -3.64 10.63
C TYR A 87 11.44 -3.99 9.52
N ASN A 88 12.56 -4.58 9.90
CA ASN A 88 13.57 -5.05 8.96
C ASN A 88 13.18 -6.39 8.37
N HIS A 89 13.33 -6.56 7.06
CA HIS A 89 13.14 -7.82 6.38
C HIS A 89 14.32 -8.75 6.70
N THR A 90 14.08 -9.80 7.45
CA THR A 90 15.13 -10.67 8.02
C THR A 90 15.25 -12.03 7.38
N LEU A 91 14.16 -12.51 6.73
CA LEU A 91 14.13 -13.83 6.11
C LEU A 91 13.10 -13.86 4.97
N THR A 92 13.46 -14.51 3.87
CA THR A 92 12.50 -14.98 2.85
C THR A 92 12.62 -16.49 2.72
N GLU A 93 11.47 -17.17 2.73
CA GLU A 93 11.35 -18.61 2.49
C GLU A 93 10.37 -18.92 1.36
N LEU A 94 10.65 -19.97 0.63
CA LEU A 94 9.68 -20.68 -0.19
C LEU A 94 9.35 -21.99 0.55
N ILE A 95 8.08 -22.14 0.97
CA ILE A 95 7.59 -23.38 1.62
C ILE A 95 6.55 -24.00 0.68
N GLY A 96 6.65 -25.29 0.41
CA GLY A 96 5.72 -25.97 -0.46
C GLY A 96 5.58 -27.45 -0.18
N TYR A 97 4.67 -28.10 -0.92
CA TYR A 97 4.41 -29.52 -0.83
C TYR A 97 4.81 -30.23 -2.13
N ASP A 98 5.70 -31.20 -2.02
CA ASP A 98 6.10 -32.06 -3.13
C ASP A 98 5.26 -33.35 -3.15
N THR A 99 4.36 -33.41 -4.12
CA THR A 99 3.46 -34.55 -4.31
C THR A 99 4.17 -35.86 -4.70
N LYS A 100 5.42 -35.77 -5.21
CA LYS A 100 6.19 -36.94 -5.60
C LYS A 100 6.85 -37.65 -4.46
N THR A 101 7.31 -36.87 -3.48
CA THR A 101 8.02 -37.36 -2.28
C THR A 101 7.15 -37.38 -1.05
N ASP A 102 5.88 -36.92 -1.15
CA ASP A 102 4.92 -36.82 -0.05
C ASP A 102 5.52 -36.06 1.15
N SER A 103 6.13 -34.91 0.87
CA SER A 103 6.84 -34.15 1.88
C SER A 103 6.71 -32.65 1.68
N ILE A 104 6.82 -31.91 2.80
CA ILE A 104 6.96 -30.46 2.79
C ILE A 104 8.42 -30.13 2.48
N PHE A 105 8.65 -29.09 1.68
CA PHE A 105 10.00 -28.55 1.43
C PHE A 105 10.07 -27.10 1.81
N ALA A 106 11.26 -26.60 2.16
CA ALA A 106 11.55 -25.20 2.32
C ALA A 106 12.90 -24.85 1.68
N LEU A 107 13.00 -23.61 1.19
CA LEU A 107 14.24 -22.96 0.79
C LEU A 107 14.22 -21.55 1.35
N GLY A 108 15.14 -21.25 2.26
CA GLY A 108 15.19 -19.96 2.91
C GLY A 108 16.53 -19.24 2.76
N LYS A 109 16.47 -17.90 2.82
CA LYS A 109 17.64 -17.01 2.86
C LYS A 109 17.43 -15.93 3.89
N SER A 110 18.36 -15.83 4.85
CA SER A 110 18.37 -14.77 5.85
C SER A 110 19.04 -13.48 5.34
N ALA A 111 18.75 -12.36 6.00
CA ALA A 111 19.43 -11.08 5.75
C ALA A 111 20.92 -11.12 6.12
N GLN A 112 21.34 -12.03 7.02
CA GLN A 112 22.72 -12.28 7.40
C GLN A 112 23.50 -13.06 6.31
N GLY A 113 22.77 -13.57 5.30
CA GLY A 113 23.36 -14.29 4.17
C GLY A 113 23.28 -15.81 4.28
N ASP A 114 22.78 -16.34 5.43
CA ASP A 114 22.59 -17.78 5.60
C ASP A 114 21.50 -18.29 4.64
N MET A 115 21.73 -19.48 4.12
CA MET A 115 20.76 -20.19 3.27
C MET A 115 20.57 -21.59 3.82
N PHE A 116 19.34 -22.09 3.76
CA PHE A 116 19.00 -23.42 4.23
C PHE A 116 17.99 -24.12 3.33
N LEU A 117 17.97 -25.43 3.44
CA LEU A 117 16.99 -26.32 2.80
C LEU A 117 16.26 -27.07 3.90
N GLY A 118 14.93 -27.01 3.87
CA GLY A 118 14.07 -27.74 4.79
C GLY A 118 13.39 -28.91 4.10
N LYS A 119 13.24 -30.02 4.83
CA LYS A 119 12.36 -31.13 4.49
C LYS A 119 11.48 -31.45 5.67
N GLY A 120 10.17 -31.55 5.45
CA GLY A 120 9.20 -31.73 6.52
C GLY A 120 8.08 -32.68 6.18
N GLU A 121 7.25 -32.95 7.18
CA GLU A 121 6.08 -33.79 7.09
C GLU A 121 4.98 -33.31 8.04
N PHE A 122 3.72 -33.63 7.73
CA PHE A 122 2.62 -33.35 8.63
C PHE A 122 2.63 -34.37 9.78
N THR A 123 2.56 -33.86 11.02
CA THR A 123 2.47 -34.65 12.24
C THR A 123 1.03 -34.84 12.71
N SER A 124 0.12 -34.02 12.23
CA SER A 124 -1.33 -34.10 12.44
C SER A 124 -2.10 -33.54 11.22
N LYS A 125 -3.42 -33.35 11.34
CA LYS A 125 -4.21 -32.67 10.30
C LYS A 125 -3.79 -31.22 10.07
N THR A 126 -3.21 -30.57 11.06
CA THR A 126 -2.87 -29.16 11.06
C THR A 126 -1.40 -28.90 11.27
N ASP A 127 -0.72 -29.74 12.04
CA ASP A 127 0.64 -29.52 12.49
C ASP A 127 1.65 -30.21 11.60
N TRP A 128 2.81 -29.62 11.48
CA TRP A 128 3.95 -30.21 10.76
C TRP A 128 5.28 -29.91 11.43
N ILE A 129 6.29 -30.63 11.00
CA ILE A 129 7.68 -30.45 11.41
C ILE A 129 8.53 -30.21 10.18
N MET A 130 9.53 -29.34 10.30
CA MET A 130 10.52 -29.05 9.26
C MET A 130 11.92 -29.30 9.82
N ASN A 131 12.73 -30.05 9.09
CA ASN A 131 14.13 -30.29 9.42
C ASN A 131 15.01 -29.50 8.44
N ASP A 132 15.67 -28.49 8.94
CA ASP A 132 16.50 -27.58 8.15
C ASP A 132 17.94 -28.05 8.11
N ARG A 133 18.57 -27.87 6.95
CA ARG A 133 19.97 -28.20 6.69
C ARG A 133 20.65 -27.05 5.94
N ASP A 134 21.92 -26.86 6.19
CA ASP A 134 22.73 -25.99 5.34
C ASP A 134 23.01 -26.66 3.96
N PHE A 135 23.60 -25.90 3.06
CA PHE A 135 23.93 -26.42 1.71
C PHE A 135 25.04 -27.48 1.69
N THR A 136 25.68 -27.77 2.83
CA THR A 136 26.60 -28.91 2.99
C THR A 136 25.87 -30.19 3.40
N GLY A 137 24.56 -30.08 3.69
CA GLY A 137 23.71 -31.18 4.17
C GLY A 137 23.73 -31.40 5.68
N LYS A 138 24.44 -30.55 6.42
CA LYS A 138 24.48 -30.60 7.88
C LYS A 138 23.16 -30.08 8.47
N GLU A 139 22.57 -30.83 9.39
CA GLU A 139 21.38 -30.42 10.13
C GLU A 139 21.68 -29.19 10.97
N THR A 140 20.82 -28.16 10.87
CA THR A 140 20.97 -26.90 11.56
C THR A 140 19.88 -26.70 12.59
N MET A 141 18.63 -27.04 12.26
CA MET A 141 17.48 -26.78 13.11
C MET A 141 16.31 -27.71 12.75
N THR A 142 15.48 -27.99 13.74
CA THR A 142 14.14 -28.55 13.55
C THR A 142 13.12 -27.51 14.00
N VAL A 143 12.15 -27.19 13.11
CA VAL A 143 11.05 -26.27 13.43
C VAL A 143 9.75 -27.05 13.50
N THR A 144 9.02 -26.91 14.60
CA THR A 144 7.68 -27.46 14.78
C THR A 144 6.65 -26.37 14.59
N PHE A 145 5.61 -26.64 13.82
CA PHE A 145 4.46 -25.78 13.59
C PHE A 145 3.23 -26.42 14.24
N ASP A 146 2.83 -25.89 15.38
CA ASP A 146 1.73 -26.39 16.22
C ASP A 146 0.55 -25.41 16.13
N PHE A 147 -0.47 -25.75 15.32
CA PHE A 147 -1.66 -24.93 15.10
C PHE A 147 -2.72 -25.18 16.17
N LYS A 148 -2.96 -24.21 17.02
CA LYS A 148 -4.07 -24.22 17.99
C LYS A 148 -5.43 -24.06 17.31
N ASN A 149 -5.45 -23.32 16.20
CA ASN A 149 -6.57 -23.13 15.28
C ASN A 149 -6.09 -22.42 14.02
N GLN A 150 -7.01 -22.07 13.10
CA GLN A 150 -6.67 -21.40 11.82
C GLN A 150 -6.05 -20.00 11.93
N THR A 151 -6.05 -19.40 13.13
CA THR A 151 -5.55 -18.05 13.39
C THR A 151 -4.49 -17.97 14.47
N ASP A 152 -4.02 -19.11 14.97
CA ASP A 152 -3.11 -19.19 16.12
C ASP A 152 -2.15 -20.37 15.93
N VAL A 153 -0.87 -20.08 15.77
CA VAL A 153 0.20 -21.07 15.58
C VAL A 153 1.36 -20.82 16.53
N HIS A 154 1.88 -21.88 17.11
CA HIS A 154 3.09 -21.84 17.91
C HIS A 154 4.23 -22.51 17.15
N LEU A 155 5.31 -21.76 16.90
CA LEU A 155 6.52 -22.24 16.26
C LEU A 155 7.62 -22.43 17.31
N ILE A 156 8.32 -23.56 17.23
CA ILE A 156 9.43 -23.90 18.12
C ILE A 156 10.61 -24.36 17.27
N GLY A 157 11.71 -23.63 17.33
CA GLY A 157 12.98 -23.99 16.71
C GLY A 157 13.93 -24.67 17.72
N LYS A 158 14.46 -25.85 17.36
CA LYS A 158 15.38 -26.62 18.19
C LYS A 158 16.66 -26.95 17.42
N ASP A 159 17.78 -26.98 18.11
CA ASP A 159 19.02 -27.46 17.53
C ASP A 159 19.00 -29.00 17.34
N PRO A 160 20.03 -29.62 16.70
CA PRO A 160 20.14 -31.05 16.53
C PRO A 160 20.29 -31.85 17.87
N GLN A 161 20.54 -31.17 18.97
CA GLN A 161 20.59 -31.75 20.34
C GLN A 161 19.26 -31.61 21.10
N ASN A 162 18.16 -31.14 20.40
CA ASN A 162 16.85 -30.87 20.99
C ASN A 162 16.78 -29.68 21.96
N LEU A 163 17.81 -28.83 22.03
CA LEU A 163 17.75 -27.62 22.82
C LEU A 163 16.88 -26.56 22.07
N ILE A 164 15.95 -25.96 22.78
CA ILE A 164 15.14 -24.89 22.23
C ILE A 164 16.01 -23.66 21.98
N LEU A 165 16.15 -23.27 20.69
CA LEU A 165 16.83 -22.06 20.26
C LEU A 165 15.91 -20.86 20.37
N TRP A 166 14.65 -21.02 19.95
CA TRP A 166 13.62 -20.00 20.02
C TRP A 166 12.23 -20.65 19.99
N GLN A 167 11.25 -19.90 20.47
CA GLN A 167 9.83 -20.24 20.35
C GLN A 167 9.01 -18.97 20.24
N THR A 168 7.98 -18.99 19.42
CA THR A 168 7.14 -17.81 19.19
C THR A 168 5.72 -18.26 18.86
N ARG A 169 4.73 -17.58 19.45
CA ARG A 169 3.33 -17.73 19.10
C ARG A 169 2.97 -16.63 18.11
N TYR A 170 2.32 -16.98 17.02
CA TYR A 170 1.85 -16.06 16.00
C TYR A 170 0.34 -16.06 15.90
N ILE A 171 -0.23 -14.87 15.80
CA ILE A 171 -1.67 -14.66 15.63
C ILE A 171 -1.90 -14.10 14.23
N LYS A 172 -2.78 -14.74 13.45
CA LYS A 172 -3.20 -14.26 12.14
C LYS A 172 -4.03 -12.99 12.27
N LYS A 173 -3.67 -11.96 11.54
CA LYS A 173 -4.36 -10.67 11.52
C LYS A 173 -4.88 -10.38 10.12
N ASN A 174 -5.87 -9.50 10.04
CA ASN A 174 -6.27 -8.91 8.76
C ASN A 174 -5.47 -7.62 8.55
N PRO A 175 -4.55 -7.56 7.57
CA PRO A 175 -3.72 -6.36 7.36
C PRO A 175 -4.55 -5.15 6.92
N LYS A 176 -5.76 -5.37 6.40
CA LYS A 176 -6.65 -4.30 5.89
C LYS A 176 -7.66 -3.79 6.91
N ASN A 177 -7.69 -4.30 8.14
CA ASN A 177 -8.67 -3.90 9.15
C ASN A 177 -8.53 -2.44 9.61
N LYS A 178 -7.36 -1.82 9.39
CA LYS A 178 -7.08 -0.42 9.72
C LYS A 178 -7.27 0.55 8.55
N ASN A 179 -7.63 0.02 7.39
CA ASN A 179 -8.06 0.78 6.22
C ASN A 179 -7.05 1.87 5.79
N ILE A 180 -5.78 1.47 5.60
CA ILE A 180 -4.69 2.37 5.20
C ILE A 180 -4.63 2.48 3.68
N GLY A 181 -4.57 3.70 3.16
CA GLY A 181 -4.34 4.01 1.75
C GLY A 181 -2.92 4.47 1.46
N ILE A 182 -2.61 4.57 0.17
CA ILE A 182 -1.35 5.12 -0.32
C ILE A 182 -1.58 6.08 -1.48
N GLN A 183 -0.85 7.20 -1.48
CA GLN A 183 -0.74 8.06 -2.65
C GLN A 183 0.28 7.48 -3.63
N LEU A 184 -0.15 7.23 -4.87
CA LEU A 184 0.68 6.58 -5.88
C LEU A 184 1.86 7.42 -6.40
N VAL A 185 1.98 8.69 -5.99
CA VAL A 185 3.21 9.47 -6.19
C VAL A 185 4.41 8.77 -5.57
N SER A 186 4.21 8.14 -4.42
CA SER A 186 5.24 7.39 -3.68
C SER A 186 5.83 6.19 -4.45
N VAL A 187 5.13 5.70 -5.47
CA VAL A 187 5.54 4.59 -6.35
C VAL A 187 5.31 4.93 -7.82
N HIS A 188 5.45 6.22 -8.16
CA HIS A 188 5.10 6.72 -9.51
C HIS A 188 5.87 6.01 -10.63
N GLU A 189 7.18 5.88 -10.49
CA GLU A 189 8.02 5.21 -11.49
C GLU A 189 7.61 3.73 -11.66
N GLN A 190 7.37 3.03 -10.56
CA GLN A 190 6.93 1.64 -10.56
C GLN A 190 5.56 1.48 -11.22
N MET A 191 4.63 2.40 -10.94
CA MET A 191 3.32 2.43 -11.59
C MET A 191 3.39 2.72 -13.10
N GLN A 192 4.32 3.57 -13.53
CA GLN A 192 4.54 3.81 -14.97
C GLN A 192 5.12 2.59 -15.68
N ASN A 193 6.06 1.89 -15.02
CA ASN A 193 6.76 0.76 -15.62
C ASN A 193 5.92 -0.53 -15.61
N ASN A 194 5.26 -0.84 -14.49
CA ASN A 194 4.47 -2.06 -14.35
C ASN A 194 3.34 -1.88 -13.31
N PRO A 195 2.19 -1.28 -13.68
CA PRO A 195 1.09 -1.03 -12.76
C PRO A 195 0.59 -2.28 -12.04
N LYS A 196 0.51 -3.40 -12.76
CA LYS A 196 -0.02 -4.67 -12.19
C LYS A 196 0.85 -5.19 -11.04
N GLU A 197 2.15 -5.33 -11.26
CA GLU A 197 3.05 -5.80 -10.19
C GLU A 197 3.14 -4.79 -9.05
N THR A 198 3.12 -3.49 -9.35
CA THR A 198 3.12 -2.44 -8.32
C THR A 198 1.91 -2.57 -7.40
N LEU A 199 0.70 -2.67 -7.95
CA LEU A 199 -0.53 -2.84 -7.17
C LEU A 199 -0.52 -4.14 -6.36
N LYS A 200 0.01 -5.23 -6.92
CA LYS A 200 0.17 -6.49 -6.21
C LYS A 200 1.12 -6.38 -5.00
N TYR A 201 2.23 -5.63 -5.13
CA TYR A 201 3.12 -5.37 -3.99
C TYR A 201 2.43 -4.53 -2.92
N LEU A 202 1.65 -3.52 -3.29
CA LEU A 202 0.89 -2.71 -2.33
C LEU A 202 -0.16 -3.54 -1.58
N ASP A 203 -0.88 -4.43 -2.27
CA ASP A 203 -1.80 -5.38 -1.63
C ASP A 203 -1.07 -6.28 -0.61
N ARG A 204 0.07 -6.86 -1.01
CA ARG A 204 0.89 -7.72 -0.15
C ARG A 204 1.42 -7.02 1.10
N MET A 205 1.69 -5.72 1.01
CA MET A 205 2.06 -4.90 2.17
C MET A 205 0.89 -4.65 3.11
N GLY A 206 -0.36 -4.78 2.63
CA GLY A 206 -1.57 -4.61 3.43
C GLY A 206 -2.32 -3.30 3.20
N PHE A 207 -1.95 -2.52 2.19
CA PHE A 207 -2.75 -1.34 1.81
C PHE A 207 -4.15 -1.76 1.39
N SER A 208 -5.15 -0.95 1.75
CA SER A 208 -6.56 -1.20 1.46
C SER A 208 -7.03 -0.49 0.19
N TYR A 209 -6.45 0.66 -0.11
CA TYR A 209 -6.86 1.50 -1.22
C TYR A 209 -5.73 2.42 -1.70
N ILE A 210 -5.94 2.96 -2.88
CA ILE A 210 -5.02 3.89 -3.52
C ILE A 210 -5.66 5.26 -3.74
N GLU A 211 -4.81 6.28 -3.74
CA GLU A 211 -5.07 7.59 -4.31
C GLU A 211 -4.08 7.82 -5.46
N THR A 212 -4.56 8.25 -6.65
CA THR A 212 -3.69 8.61 -7.77
C THR A 212 -3.61 10.13 -7.96
N PHE A 213 -2.58 10.58 -8.67
CA PHE A 213 -2.48 11.96 -9.17
C PHE A 213 -2.38 12.00 -10.70
N VAL A 214 -2.51 10.85 -11.34
CA VAL A 214 -2.41 10.70 -12.80
C VAL A 214 -3.79 10.53 -13.41
N TYR A 215 -4.32 11.63 -13.98
CA TYR A 215 -5.49 11.60 -14.85
C TYR A 215 -5.19 12.49 -16.06
N LYS A 216 -5.10 11.88 -17.23
CA LYS A 216 -4.79 12.56 -18.50
C LYS A 216 -5.56 11.92 -19.65
N ASP A 217 -6.07 12.73 -20.57
CA ASP A 217 -6.77 12.28 -21.76
C ASP A 217 -7.86 11.24 -21.46
N ARG A 218 -8.62 11.49 -20.37
CA ARG A 218 -9.70 10.63 -19.85
C ARG A 218 -9.25 9.21 -19.46
N SER A 219 -8.02 9.08 -19.00
CA SER A 219 -7.41 7.81 -18.63
C SER A 219 -6.55 7.92 -17.36
N PHE A 220 -6.32 6.79 -16.71
CA PHE A 220 -5.42 6.61 -15.57
C PHE A 220 -4.27 5.67 -15.98
N TYR A 221 -3.04 6.14 -15.97
CA TYR A 221 -1.87 5.37 -16.44
C TYR A 221 -2.09 4.75 -17.83
N GLY A 222 -2.77 5.48 -18.74
CA GLY A 222 -3.07 5.02 -20.10
C GLY A 222 -4.23 4.02 -20.21
N LEU A 223 -4.88 3.65 -19.12
CA LEU A 223 -6.03 2.76 -19.08
C LEU A 223 -7.34 3.56 -18.98
N SER A 224 -8.40 3.06 -19.61
CA SER A 224 -9.74 3.62 -19.43
C SER A 224 -10.19 3.51 -17.95
N PRO A 225 -11.14 4.34 -17.50
CA PRO A 225 -11.62 4.31 -16.11
C PRO A 225 -12.03 2.92 -15.62
N LEU A 226 -12.76 2.15 -16.43
CA LEU A 226 -13.15 0.79 -16.07
C LEU A 226 -11.98 -0.19 -16.07
N ALA A 227 -11.06 -0.08 -17.03
CA ALA A 227 -9.91 -0.96 -17.09
C ALA A 227 -8.95 -0.73 -15.91
N PHE A 228 -8.75 0.53 -15.50
CA PHE A 228 -7.94 0.84 -14.33
C PHE A 228 -8.62 0.37 -13.04
N LYS A 229 -9.95 0.58 -12.91
CA LYS A 229 -10.73 0.02 -11.81
C LYS A 229 -10.55 -1.49 -11.68
N SER A 230 -10.76 -2.22 -12.78
CA SER A 230 -10.61 -3.69 -12.79
C SER A 230 -9.21 -4.10 -12.37
N LEU A 231 -8.17 -3.43 -12.89
CA LEU A 231 -6.79 -3.72 -12.52
C LEU A 231 -6.52 -3.52 -11.02
N VAL A 232 -7.08 -2.46 -10.41
CA VAL A 232 -6.94 -2.19 -8.97
C VAL A 232 -7.69 -3.26 -8.16
N GLU A 233 -8.93 -3.59 -8.53
CA GLU A 233 -9.78 -4.57 -7.84
C GLU A 233 -9.25 -6.00 -7.96
N GLU A 234 -8.67 -6.38 -9.09
CA GLU A 234 -7.98 -7.67 -9.29
C GLU A 234 -6.79 -7.86 -8.35
N ASN A 235 -6.23 -6.78 -7.85
CA ASN A 235 -5.17 -6.77 -6.83
C ASN A 235 -5.71 -6.50 -5.42
N ASN A 236 -6.99 -6.78 -5.14
CA ASN A 236 -7.64 -6.62 -3.84
C ASN A 236 -7.52 -5.22 -3.21
N LEU A 237 -7.33 -4.19 -4.03
CA LEU A 237 -7.28 -2.80 -3.64
C LEU A 237 -8.56 -2.08 -4.07
N LYS A 238 -8.83 -0.91 -3.48
CA LYS A 238 -9.88 0.00 -3.92
C LYS A 238 -9.27 1.24 -4.54
N PHE A 239 -9.82 1.73 -5.61
CA PHE A 239 -9.50 3.04 -6.16
C PHE A 239 -10.40 4.08 -5.50
N THR A 240 -9.92 4.70 -4.41
CA THR A 240 -10.77 5.52 -3.54
C THR A 240 -10.58 7.01 -3.75
N GLY A 241 -9.35 7.47 -3.95
CA GLY A 241 -9.02 8.89 -4.11
C GLY A 241 -8.29 9.22 -5.39
N SER A 242 -8.48 10.44 -5.88
CA SER A 242 -7.71 10.93 -7.02
C SER A 242 -7.46 12.44 -6.91
N MET A 243 -6.19 12.83 -6.99
CA MET A 243 -5.81 14.22 -7.15
C MET A 243 -5.79 14.54 -8.64
N THR A 244 -6.51 15.59 -9.04
CA THR A 244 -6.52 16.08 -10.40
C THR A 244 -6.75 17.58 -10.41
N PHE A 245 -6.37 18.24 -11.50
CA PHE A 245 -6.49 19.68 -11.57
C PHE A 245 -6.75 20.15 -13.00
N TYR A 246 -7.53 21.20 -13.06
CA TYR A 246 -7.70 22.02 -14.23
C TYR A 246 -7.63 23.48 -13.77
N ASN A 247 -6.78 24.27 -14.40
CA ASN A 247 -6.51 25.64 -13.96
C ASN A 247 -7.79 26.47 -13.93
N LEU A 248 -7.83 27.45 -13.01
CA LEU A 248 -8.88 28.45 -13.01
C LEU A 248 -8.94 29.09 -14.41
N PRO A 249 -10.11 29.09 -15.08
CA PRO A 249 -10.24 29.69 -16.39
C PRO A 249 -10.06 31.21 -16.34
N LYS A 250 -9.65 31.79 -17.46
CA LYS A 250 -9.67 33.24 -17.62
C LYS A 250 -11.10 33.78 -17.49
N ASP A 251 -11.23 35.07 -17.17
CA ASP A 251 -12.52 35.77 -17.00
C ASP A 251 -13.28 35.94 -18.34
N GLU A 252 -13.64 34.83 -18.94
CA GLU A 252 -14.39 34.73 -20.18
C GLU A 252 -15.45 33.63 -20.00
N ASP A 253 -16.71 33.96 -20.35
CA ASP A 253 -17.84 33.02 -20.20
C ASP A 253 -17.58 31.66 -20.89
N GLN A 254 -16.96 31.69 -22.08
CA GLN A 254 -16.66 30.46 -22.81
C GLN A 254 -15.56 29.65 -22.14
N ALA A 255 -14.54 30.26 -21.56
CA ALA A 255 -13.47 29.58 -20.81
C ALA A 255 -14.03 28.89 -19.56
N TRP A 256 -14.94 29.56 -18.86
CA TRP A 256 -15.66 28.97 -17.73
C TRP A 256 -16.50 27.76 -18.14
N LYS A 257 -17.30 27.90 -19.21
CA LYS A 257 -18.11 26.78 -19.72
C LYS A 257 -17.24 25.58 -20.11
N ASN A 258 -16.11 25.83 -20.75
CA ASN A 258 -15.16 24.77 -21.14
C ASN A 258 -14.56 24.08 -19.90
N ALA A 259 -14.16 24.82 -18.87
CA ALA A 259 -13.65 24.27 -17.61
C ALA A 259 -14.71 23.41 -16.91
N MET A 260 -15.94 23.91 -16.78
CA MET A 260 -17.03 23.14 -16.18
C MET A 260 -17.39 21.89 -16.99
N GLN A 261 -17.30 21.94 -18.32
CA GLN A 261 -17.50 20.74 -19.15
C GLN A 261 -16.38 19.72 -18.96
N TRP A 262 -15.13 20.19 -18.84
CA TRP A 262 -13.99 19.32 -18.53
C TRP A 262 -14.20 18.62 -17.17
N TRP A 263 -14.61 19.36 -16.12
CA TRP A 263 -14.90 18.81 -14.81
C TRP A 263 -16.04 17.79 -14.84
N LYS A 264 -17.11 18.04 -15.58
CA LYS A 264 -18.21 17.07 -15.74
C LYS A 264 -17.72 15.76 -16.33
N ASN A 265 -16.84 15.80 -17.34
CA ASN A 265 -16.25 14.61 -17.94
C ASN A 265 -15.30 13.91 -16.97
N CYS A 266 -14.41 14.67 -16.30
CA CYS A 266 -13.48 14.17 -15.28
C CYS A 266 -14.25 13.45 -14.17
N ILE A 267 -15.26 14.09 -13.58
CA ILE A 267 -16.07 13.52 -12.50
C ILE A 267 -16.81 12.25 -12.97
N ALA A 268 -17.30 12.22 -14.21
CA ALA A 268 -17.95 11.03 -14.76
C ALA A 268 -16.97 9.85 -14.89
N ASP A 269 -15.75 10.10 -15.37
CA ASP A 269 -14.71 9.10 -15.50
C ASP A 269 -14.25 8.55 -14.12
N HIS A 270 -14.07 9.44 -13.15
CA HIS A 270 -13.73 9.06 -11.78
C HIS A 270 -14.85 8.27 -11.11
N LYS A 271 -16.11 8.65 -11.33
CA LYS A 271 -17.26 7.87 -10.84
C LYS A 271 -17.29 6.47 -11.45
N GLN A 272 -17.03 6.36 -12.75
CA GLN A 272 -16.95 5.07 -13.44
C GLN A 272 -15.79 4.21 -12.89
N ALA A 273 -14.67 4.84 -12.54
CA ALA A 273 -13.52 4.19 -11.92
C ALA A 273 -13.75 3.78 -10.44
N GLY A 274 -14.86 4.19 -9.82
CA GLY A 274 -15.17 3.84 -8.43
C GLY A 274 -14.64 4.81 -7.39
N VAL A 275 -14.10 5.97 -7.81
CA VAL A 275 -13.53 6.98 -6.92
C VAL A 275 -14.59 7.58 -6.00
N GLU A 276 -14.26 7.69 -4.72
CA GLU A 276 -15.14 8.22 -3.67
C GLU A 276 -14.89 9.71 -3.42
N TYR A 277 -13.67 10.20 -3.62
CA TYR A 277 -13.33 11.61 -3.49
C TYR A 277 -12.29 12.06 -4.52
N LEU A 278 -12.41 13.31 -4.93
CA LEU A 278 -11.44 14.03 -5.76
C LEU A 278 -10.76 15.10 -4.93
N THR A 279 -9.46 15.26 -5.12
CA THR A 279 -8.71 16.39 -4.56
C THR A 279 -8.16 17.28 -5.66
N ILE A 280 -8.01 18.55 -5.34
CA ILE A 280 -7.28 19.53 -6.12
C ILE A 280 -6.21 20.18 -5.26
N SER A 281 -5.05 20.41 -5.84
CA SER A 281 -4.03 21.30 -5.29
C SER A 281 -3.81 22.47 -6.25
N ASN A 282 -3.26 23.55 -5.77
CA ASN A 282 -3.13 24.75 -6.59
C ASN A 282 -1.72 25.34 -6.61
N ASN A 283 -0.94 24.98 -7.60
CA ASN A 283 0.41 25.53 -7.81
C ASN A 283 0.42 27.02 -8.15
N GLN A 284 -0.73 27.62 -8.50
CA GLN A 284 -0.87 29.04 -8.80
C GLN A 284 -1.03 29.91 -7.55
N ILE A 285 -1.29 29.32 -6.37
CA ILE A 285 -1.43 30.03 -5.10
C ILE A 285 -0.22 30.94 -4.82
N LYS A 286 0.99 30.50 -5.14
CA LYS A 286 2.22 31.29 -4.97
C LYS A 286 2.17 32.66 -5.70
N ASP A 287 1.45 32.76 -6.80
CA ASP A 287 1.40 33.93 -7.66
C ASP A 287 0.26 34.89 -7.29
N ILE A 288 -0.71 34.47 -6.46
CA ILE A 288 -1.86 35.27 -6.03
C ILE A 288 -1.39 36.38 -5.09
N LYS A 289 -1.86 37.61 -5.31
CA LYS A 289 -1.47 38.81 -4.60
C LYS A 289 -2.61 39.49 -3.82
N THR A 290 -3.87 39.21 -4.16
CA THR A 290 -5.05 39.87 -3.60
C THR A 290 -6.12 38.88 -3.16
N LEU A 291 -6.94 39.27 -2.17
CA LEU A 291 -8.11 38.49 -1.77
C LEU A 291 -9.18 38.45 -2.86
N ALA A 292 -9.24 39.46 -3.73
CA ALA A 292 -10.15 39.44 -4.88
C ALA A 292 -9.80 38.34 -5.89
N GLU A 293 -8.50 38.08 -6.13
CA GLU A 293 -8.06 36.95 -6.93
C GLU A 293 -8.37 35.62 -6.22
N LEU A 294 -8.11 35.54 -4.92
CA LEU A 294 -8.35 34.33 -4.14
C LEU A 294 -9.85 33.95 -4.07
N LYS A 295 -10.73 34.96 -4.05
CA LYS A 295 -12.19 34.76 -4.13
C LYS A 295 -12.61 33.99 -5.37
N LYS A 296 -12.00 34.24 -6.54
CA LYS A 296 -12.30 33.51 -7.78
C LYS A 296 -11.99 32.01 -7.65
N TYR A 297 -10.94 31.64 -6.91
CA TYR A 297 -10.63 30.24 -6.63
C TYR A 297 -11.65 29.59 -5.69
N THR A 298 -12.13 30.31 -4.67
CA THR A 298 -13.17 29.75 -3.78
C THR A 298 -14.49 29.55 -4.51
N GLU A 299 -14.87 30.45 -5.41
CA GLU A 299 -16.04 30.31 -6.30
C GLU A 299 -15.88 29.11 -7.25
N TYR A 300 -14.68 28.94 -7.81
CA TYR A 300 -14.34 27.81 -8.67
C TYR A 300 -14.42 26.47 -7.94
N TYR A 301 -13.83 26.39 -6.75
CA TYR A 301 -13.86 25.15 -5.93
C TYR A 301 -15.28 24.81 -5.46
N ASN A 302 -16.08 25.80 -5.10
CA ASN A 302 -17.50 25.59 -4.79
C ASN A 302 -18.27 25.04 -5.99
N ALA A 303 -18.02 25.54 -7.19
CA ALA A 303 -18.66 25.05 -8.40
C ALA A 303 -18.26 23.60 -8.72
N ILE A 304 -16.96 23.26 -8.61
CA ILE A 304 -16.48 21.88 -8.80
C ILE A 304 -17.06 20.96 -7.74
N GLY A 305 -17.00 21.35 -6.46
CA GLY A 305 -17.51 20.57 -5.34
C GLY A 305 -18.99 20.26 -5.46
N LYS A 306 -19.78 21.22 -5.96
CA LYS A 306 -21.21 21.01 -6.28
C LYS A 306 -21.39 19.93 -7.37
N LEU A 307 -20.64 20.00 -8.46
CA LEU A 307 -20.69 18.98 -9.52
C LEU A 307 -20.29 17.59 -9.00
N CYS A 308 -19.29 17.52 -8.12
CA CYS A 308 -18.88 16.26 -7.47
C CYS A 308 -20.01 15.71 -6.60
N THR A 309 -20.62 16.54 -5.76
CA THR A 309 -21.72 16.16 -4.87
C THR A 309 -22.93 15.63 -5.64
N GLU A 310 -23.29 16.25 -6.78
CA GLU A 310 -24.37 15.80 -7.67
C GLU A 310 -24.13 14.37 -8.21
N ARG A 311 -22.88 13.91 -8.23
CA ARG A 311 -22.47 12.57 -8.66
C ARG A 311 -22.11 11.63 -7.52
N GLY A 312 -22.27 12.07 -6.27
CA GLY A 312 -21.95 11.30 -5.07
C GLY A 312 -20.44 11.07 -4.92
N ILE A 313 -19.62 12.02 -5.36
CA ILE A 313 -18.19 12.10 -5.11
C ILE A 313 -17.93 13.27 -4.16
N LYS A 314 -17.04 13.12 -3.20
CA LYS A 314 -16.59 14.22 -2.35
C LYS A 314 -15.51 15.01 -3.08
N PHE A 315 -15.44 16.29 -2.80
CA PHE A 315 -14.37 17.15 -3.30
C PHE A 315 -13.60 17.77 -2.15
N ALA A 316 -12.28 17.81 -2.24
CA ALA A 316 -11.42 18.37 -1.21
C ALA A 316 -10.27 19.18 -1.82
N TYR A 317 -9.80 20.16 -1.08
CA TYR A 317 -8.61 20.93 -1.38
C TYR A 317 -7.40 20.35 -0.64
N HIS A 318 -6.29 20.12 -1.33
CA HIS A 318 -5.02 19.64 -0.77
C HIS A 318 -4.03 20.80 -0.64
N ASN A 319 -3.46 20.99 0.55
CA ASN A 319 -2.49 22.04 0.82
C ASN A 319 -1.04 21.63 0.60
N HIS A 320 -0.24 22.62 0.21
CA HIS A 320 1.22 22.63 0.38
C HIS A 320 1.63 23.76 1.33
N SER A 321 2.85 24.29 1.20
CA SER A 321 3.35 25.37 2.05
C SER A 321 2.85 26.76 1.63
N ASP A 322 2.56 26.96 0.35
CA ASP A 322 2.20 28.27 -0.20
C ASP A 322 0.87 28.82 0.33
N GLU A 323 -0.02 27.94 0.79
CA GLU A 323 -1.30 28.29 1.39
C GLU A 323 -1.17 28.98 2.76
N PHE A 324 -0.03 28.84 3.43
CA PHE A 324 0.19 29.45 4.76
C PHE A 324 0.78 30.86 4.70
N LYS A 325 0.99 31.41 3.49
CA LYS A 325 1.33 32.83 3.33
C LYS A 325 0.14 33.74 3.64
N THR A 326 0.46 35.00 3.92
CA THR A 326 -0.53 36.05 4.20
C THR A 326 -0.72 36.96 2.99
N ILE A 327 -1.96 37.22 2.62
CA ILE A 327 -2.38 38.20 1.60
C ILE A 327 -3.37 39.17 2.27
N GLU A 328 -3.12 40.48 2.21
CA GLU A 328 -4.00 41.50 2.79
C GLU A 328 -4.41 41.17 4.26
N ASN A 329 -3.45 40.76 5.07
CA ASN A 329 -3.60 40.36 6.49
C ASN A 329 -4.47 39.08 6.72
N LYS A 330 -4.70 38.25 5.71
CA LYS A 330 -5.37 36.96 5.82
C LYS A 330 -4.44 35.83 5.38
N VAL A 331 -4.37 34.77 6.16
CA VAL A 331 -3.71 33.52 5.75
C VAL A 331 -4.55 32.90 4.62
N VAL A 332 -3.92 32.53 3.53
CA VAL A 332 -4.61 31.99 2.34
C VAL A 332 -5.41 30.73 2.71
N TYR A 333 -4.83 29.81 3.48
CA TYR A 333 -5.52 28.58 3.89
C TYR A 333 -6.77 28.86 4.72
N ASP A 334 -6.68 29.80 5.68
CA ASP A 334 -7.84 30.25 6.44
C ASP A 334 -8.93 30.82 5.53
N TYR A 335 -8.52 31.66 4.55
CA TYR A 335 -9.47 32.25 3.61
C TYR A 335 -10.18 31.16 2.78
N LEU A 336 -9.46 30.14 2.30
CA LEU A 336 -10.06 29.01 1.58
C LEU A 336 -11.06 28.26 2.46
N LEU A 337 -10.72 27.96 3.71
CA LEU A 337 -11.59 27.29 4.68
C LEU A 337 -12.85 28.09 5.03
N GLU A 338 -12.71 29.42 5.16
CA GLU A 338 -13.80 30.33 5.53
C GLU A 338 -14.75 30.65 4.36
N ASN A 339 -14.25 30.65 3.12
CA ASN A 339 -14.99 31.08 1.93
C ASN A 339 -15.37 29.96 0.95
N THR A 340 -15.17 28.70 1.33
CA THR A 340 -15.70 27.54 0.61
C THR A 340 -16.86 26.92 1.39
N ASP A 341 -17.90 26.48 0.66
CA ASP A 341 -19.07 25.88 1.26
C ASP A 341 -18.74 24.46 1.80
N PRO A 342 -18.89 24.22 3.11
CA PRO A 342 -18.59 22.93 3.73
C PRO A 342 -19.47 21.78 3.20
N ALA A 343 -20.62 22.09 2.58
CA ALA A 343 -21.44 21.07 1.93
C ALA A 343 -20.81 20.51 0.65
N TYR A 344 -19.94 21.27 0.01
CA TYR A 344 -19.34 20.94 -1.28
C TYR A 344 -17.84 20.71 -1.22
N VAL A 345 -17.14 21.44 -0.36
CA VAL A 345 -15.66 21.45 -0.32
C VAL A 345 -15.16 20.99 1.04
N GLY A 346 -14.53 19.85 1.08
CA GLY A 346 -13.70 19.38 2.18
C GLY A 346 -12.25 19.78 1.99
N PHE A 347 -11.37 19.31 2.87
CA PHE A 347 -9.94 19.51 2.78
C PHE A 347 -9.20 18.19 2.97
N GLN A 348 -8.11 18.03 2.27
CA GLN A 348 -7.10 17.01 2.51
C GLN A 348 -5.91 17.70 3.16
N ALA A 349 -5.67 17.41 4.45
CA ALA A 349 -4.53 17.97 5.14
C ALA A 349 -3.27 17.19 4.80
N ASP A 350 -2.27 17.84 4.21
CA ASP A 350 -0.92 17.34 4.20
C ASP A 350 -0.21 17.77 5.49
N LEU A 351 0.02 16.80 6.38
CA LEU A 351 0.56 17.06 7.70
C LEU A 351 2.02 17.55 7.65
N TYR A 352 2.79 17.06 6.69
CA TYR A 352 4.17 17.51 6.49
C TYR A 352 4.24 18.98 6.07
N TRP A 353 3.44 19.39 5.08
CA TRP A 353 3.47 20.75 4.59
C TRP A 353 2.95 21.76 5.62
N MET A 354 1.99 21.36 6.47
CA MET A 354 1.58 22.17 7.64
C MET A 354 2.75 22.33 8.60
N HIS A 355 3.38 21.23 9.02
CA HIS A 355 4.53 21.24 9.92
C HIS A 355 5.72 22.04 9.34
N PHE A 356 6.06 21.80 8.06
CA PHE A 356 7.11 22.54 7.34
C PHE A 356 6.88 24.06 7.36
N SER A 357 5.63 24.48 7.25
CA SER A 357 5.21 25.88 7.34
C SER A 357 5.12 26.42 8.77
N LYS A 358 5.53 25.63 9.78
CA LYS A 358 5.47 25.94 11.20
C LYS A 358 4.05 26.20 11.70
N VAL A 359 3.10 25.45 11.14
CA VAL A 359 1.69 25.48 11.51
C VAL A 359 1.34 24.17 12.23
N ASP A 360 0.69 24.28 13.38
CA ASP A 360 0.20 23.11 14.09
C ASP A 360 -1.11 22.61 13.46
N PRO A 361 -1.14 21.40 12.92
CA PRO A 361 -2.37 20.82 12.37
C PRO A 361 -3.53 20.80 13.37
N ILE A 362 -3.24 20.61 14.67
CA ILE A 362 -4.24 20.51 15.73
C ILE A 362 -5.04 21.81 15.89
N ASP A 363 -4.40 22.97 15.73
CA ASP A 363 -5.09 24.25 15.81
C ASP A 363 -6.12 24.38 14.68
N TYR A 364 -5.77 23.92 13.48
CA TYR A 364 -6.70 23.89 12.35
C TYR A 364 -7.83 22.89 12.55
N PHE A 365 -7.54 21.69 13.08
CA PHE A 365 -8.58 20.68 13.37
C PHE A 365 -9.58 21.14 14.42
N LYS A 366 -9.11 21.89 15.44
CA LYS A 366 -9.98 22.50 16.46
C LYS A 366 -10.82 23.66 15.91
N LYS A 367 -10.19 24.53 15.09
CA LYS A 367 -10.81 25.72 14.52
C LYS A 367 -11.85 25.37 13.45
N TYR A 368 -11.52 24.44 12.57
CA TYR A 368 -12.34 24.07 11.40
C TYR A 368 -12.79 22.59 11.46
N LYS A 369 -13.55 22.27 12.50
CA LYS A 369 -14.01 20.90 12.78
C LYS A 369 -14.71 20.26 11.57
N HIS A 370 -14.44 18.97 11.35
CA HIS A 370 -15.06 18.14 10.32
C HIS A 370 -14.81 18.59 8.87
N ARG A 371 -13.83 19.48 8.64
CA ARG A 371 -13.46 19.92 7.30
C ARG A 371 -12.39 19.06 6.64
N PHE A 372 -11.58 18.30 7.40
CA PHE A 372 -10.40 17.58 6.91
C PHE A 372 -10.70 16.10 6.72
N ILE A 373 -11.35 15.78 5.58
CA ILE A 373 -11.86 14.44 5.29
C ILE A 373 -10.78 13.41 4.95
N SER A 374 -9.61 13.85 4.56
CA SER A 374 -8.46 13.02 4.18
C SER A 374 -7.17 13.62 4.71
N TRP A 375 -6.21 12.80 5.07
CA TRP A 375 -4.87 13.25 5.44
C TRP A 375 -3.82 12.56 4.59
N HIS A 376 -2.89 13.33 4.02
CA HIS A 376 -1.60 12.84 3.61
C HIS A 376 -0.72 12.77 4.84
N VAL A 377 -0.46 11.53 5.27
CA VAL A 377 0.45 11.25 6.37
C VAL A 377 1.83 11.08 5.76
N LYS A 378 2.58 12.15 5.80
CA LYS A 378 3.88 12.33 5.16
C LYS A 378 4.87 12.90 6.17
N ASP A 379 6.13 12.49 6.08
CA ASP A 379 7.24 12.97 6.88
C ASP A 379 8.32 13.58 5.95
N TYR A 380 9.47 13.92 6.49
CA TYR A 380 10.60 14.49 5.74
C TYR A 380 11.20 13.49 4.76
N GLU A 381 11.34 12.25 5.20
CA GLU A 381 11.77 11.10 4.41
C GLU A 381 10.82 9.91 4.73
N GLU A 382 11.34 8.85 5.33
CA GLU A 382 10.52 7.70 5.77
C GLU A 382 9.55 8.08 6.88
N LEU A 383 8.33 7.70 6.73
CA LEU A 383 7.24 8.04 7.65
C LEU A 383 7.54 7.58 9.08
N GLY A 384 7.48 8.53 10.02
CA GLY A 384 7.70 8.31 11.45
C GLY A 384 9.17 8.27 11.88
N GLN A 385 10.14 8.51 10.97
CA GLN A 385 11.57 8.40 11.30
C GLN A 385 12.27 9.73 11.53
N SER A 386 11.71 10.85 11.10
CA SER A 386 12.34 12.16 11.31
C SER A 386 12.44 12.58 12.78
N GLY A 387 11.57 12.07 13.64
CA GLY A 387 11.42 12.50 15.04
C GLY A 387 10.92 13.94 15.19
N LYS A 388 10.46 14.58 14.10
CA LYS A 388 10.03 15.98 14.09
C LYS A 388 8.52 16.14 14.19
N MET A 389 7.76 15.12 13.82
CA MET A 389 6.30 15.15 13.73
C MET A 389 5.68 14.20 14.75
N ASP A 390 4.71 14.69 15.52
CA ASP A 390 3.98 13.91 16.52
C ASP A 390 2.67 13.35 15.94
N PHE A 391 2.81 12.31 15.10
CA PHE A 391 1.65 11.68 14.47
C PHE A 391 0.68 11.06 15.47
N GLU A 392 1.16 10.50 16.59
CA GLU A 392 0.28 9.95 17.63
C GLU A 392 -0.63 11.04 18.20
N LEU A 393 -0.09 12.23 18.42
CA LEU A 393 -0.85 13.37 18.92
C LEU A 393 -1.85 13.86 17.85
N TYR A 394 -1.44 13.94 16.56
CA TYR A 394 -2.33 14.37 15.50
C TYR A 394 -3.54 13.44 15.37
N PHE A 395 -3.34 12.14 15.41
CA PHE A 395 -4.41 11.15 15.28
C PHE A 395 -5.41 11.14 16.44
N LYS A 396 -5.06 11.66 17.62
CA LYS A 396 -6.05 11.91 18.70
C LYS A 396 -7.13 12.92 18.29
N TYR A 397 -6.87 13.74 17.28
CA TYR A 397 -7.81 14.72 16.74
C TYR A 397 -8.47 14.27 15.42
N ALA A 398 -8.30 13.04 15.00
CA ALA A 398 -8.84 12.51 13.74
C ALA A 398 -10.37 12.69 13.65
N GLU A 399 -11.10 12.38 14.71
CA GLU A 399 -12.55 12.57 14.78
C GLU A 399 -12.94 14.05 14.71
N THR A 400 -12.24 14.91 15.47
CA THR A 400 -12.47 16.37 15.46
C THR A 400 -12.23 16.96 14.08
N ALA A 401 -11.20 16.50 13.37
CA ALA A 401 -10.88 16.90 12.00
C ALA A 401 -11.93 16.42 11.00
N GLY A 402 -12.58 15.29 11.26
CA GLY A 402 -13.52 14.60 10.35
C GLY A 402 -12.83 13.63 9.41
N LEU A 403 -11.67 13.08 9.82
CA LEU A 403 -10.85 12.15 9.03
C LEU A 403 -11.64 10.90 8.63
N LYS A 404 -11.59 10.56 7.34
CA LYS A 404 -12.18 9.36 6.74
C LYS A 404 -11.15 8.51 5.99
N TYR A 405 -10.14 9.18 5.44
CA TYR A 405 -9.13 8.55 4.57
C TYR A 405 -7.72 8.87 5.08
N THR A 406 -7.03 7.84 5.53
CA THR A 406 -5.61 7.91 5.95
C THR A 406 -4.74 7.45 4.80
N ILE A 407 -3.96 8.36 4.23
CA ILE A 407 -3.13 8.14 3.05
C ILE A 407 -1.66 8.25 3.42
N ALA A 408 -0.93 7.15 3.33
CA ALA A 408 0.53 7.20 3.41
C ALA A 408 1.11 7.89 2.17
N GLU A 409 2.06 8.78 2.36
CA GLU A 409 2.80 9.41 1.27
C GLU A 409 4.28 9.51 1.62
N VAL A 410 5.13 9.03 0.70
CA VAL A 410 6.60 9.12 0.80
C VAL A 410 7.12 9.66 -0.53
N GLU A 411 7.80 10.79 -0.52
CA GLU A 411 8.37 11.41 -1.73
C GLU A 411 9.90 11.54 -1.67
N ALA A 412 10.49 11.43 -0.48
CA ALA A 412 11.93 11.39 -0.29
C ALA A 412 12.31 10.07 0.39
N PHE A 413 13.38 9.44 -0.07
CA PHE A 413 13.75 8.08 0.29
C PHE A 413 15.20 8.02 0.73
N ASN A 414 15.48 7.52 1.94
CA ASN A 414 16.82 7.12 2.38
C ASN A 414 17.13 5.66 2.02
N TYR A 415 16.08 4.87 1.74
CA TYR A 415 16.17 3.44 1.44
C TYR A 415 15.52 3.12 0.08
N PRO A 416 15.66 1.88 -0.42
CA PRO A 416 14.92 1.45 -1.61
C PRO A 416 13.42 1.65 -1.44
N VAL A 417 12.74 2.09 -2.49
CA VAL A 417 11.31 2.48 -2.49
C VAL A 417 10.43 1.46 -1.77
N TRP A 418 10.54 0.19 -2.10
CA TRP A 418 9.69 -0.85 -1.49
C TRP A 418 9.90 -1.01 0.01
N TYR A 419 11.14 -0.80 0.48
CA TYR A 419 11.44 -0.78 1.91
C TYR A 419 10.74 0.41 2.59
N SER A 420 10.87 1.60 2.04
CA SER A 420 10.27 2.83 2.60
C SER A 420 8.75 2.78 2.61
N ILE A 421 8.14 2.26 1.53
CA ILE A 421 6.68 2.07 1.45
C ILE A 421 6.17 1.04 2.48
N ASN A 422 6.89 -0.07 2.64
CA ASN A 422 6.56 -1.06 3.66
C ASN A 422 6.75 -0.49 5.08
N ALA A 423 7.80 0.31 5.31
CA ALA A 423 8.02 1.01 6.57
C ALA A 423 6.88 1.98 6.90
N ALA A 424 6.40 2.74 5.91
CA ALA A 424 5.28 3.66 6.07
C ALA A 424 3.98 2.92 6.47
N TRP A 425 3.66 1.82 5.79
CA TRP A 425 2.52 0.98 6.16
C TRP A 425 2.66 0.41 7.58
N ASN A 426 3.85 -0.11 7.94
CA ASN A 426 4.11 -0.64 9.27
C ASN A 426 3.95 0.40 10.36
N PHE A 427 4.48 1.60 10.15
CA PHE A 427 4.36 2.70 11.08
C PHE A 427 2.89 3.04 11.35
N LEU A 428 2.10 3.23 10.31
CA LEU A 428 0.67 3.51 10.45
C LEU A 428 -0.08 2.36 11.12
N TYR A 429 0.21 1.12 10.73
CA TYR A 429 -0.51 -0.04 11.24
C TYR A 429 -0.19 -0.35 12.70
N PHE A 430 1.08 -0.30 13.11
CA PHE A 430 1.49 -0.75 14.44
C PHE A 430 1.61 0.36 15.47
N ASN A 431 1.90 1.59 15.05
CA ASN A 431 2.21 2.67 15.98
C ASN A 431 1.08 3.70 16.06
N ILE A 432 0.29 3.88 15.00
CA ILE A 432 -0.67 4.99 14.93
C ILE A 432 -2.13 4.53 15.01
N LEU A 433 -2.55 3.58 14.19
CA LEU A 433 -3.93 3.10 14.08
C LEU A 433 -4.14 1.83 14.89
#